data_12f803c17d6250d2ef6b6f86884d9e18
#
_entry.id   12f803c17d6250d2ef6b6f86884d9e18
#
_cell.length_a   1.000
_cell.length_b   1.000
_cell.length_c   1.000
_cell.angle_alpha   90.00
_cell.angle_beta   90.00
_cell.angle_gamma   90.00
#
_symmetry.space_group_name_H-M   'P 1'
#
loop_
_entity.id
_entity.type
_entity.pdbx_description
1 polymer ?
#
loop_
_entity_poly.entity_id
_entity_poly.type
_entity_poly.pdbx_seq_one_letter_code
_entity_poly.pdbx_strand_id
1 'polypeptide(L)'
;MSDIHIRQDGRAGRITLSRPKALNALTYDMVLKIEAALDQWRADPTIDLLVIDAEGDKAFCAGGDIQEMYETGTAGNYDYGRKFWRDEYRMNAKMAEFPKPVVTFLQGFTMGGGVGVGCHGAHRIVCADSRIAMPEVGIGLIPDVGGSLLLARAPGRLGEYLGLTADRMDAGDAIHAGFADHFVPRETWPALIAALCDTGDPGAVGRAAHPAPRSRLADWQPQIDACFGGDTLADIHHAMPDPGPEPIAHAQKLMARNSPLAMACALRIIRTVRGADDIRTALEHEYRYTARSMERGDFLEGIRAAIIDKDRSPKWRHASWRAVPEADIVAMEGPVTDAPLQF
;
A
#
# COMPACT_ATOMS: atom_id res chain seq x y z
N MET A 1 -9.55 -25.24 3.86
CA MET A 1 -9.64 -24.49 2.58
C MET A 1 -8.34 -23.73 2.42
N SER A 2 -7.84 -23.58 1.22
CA SER A 2 -6.60 -22.83 0.99
C SER A 2 -6.89 -21.34 1.10
N ASP A 3 -5.97 -20.56 1.68
CA ASP A 3 -6.08 -19.09 1.82
C ASP A 3 -5.86 -18.35 0.49
N ILE A 4 -5.38 -19.06 -0.53
CA ILE A 4 -5.11 -18.55 -1.86
C ILE A 4 -5.28 -19.65 -2.89
N HIS A 5 -5.85 -19.34 -4.05
CA HIS A 5 -5.94 -20.23 -5.19
C HIS A 5 -5.05 -19.74 -6.34
N ILE A 6 -4.07 -20.54 -6.69
CA ILE A 6 -3.11 -20.26 -7.77
C ILE A 6 -3.28 -21.32 -8.83
N ARG A 7 -3.57 -20.90 -10.07
CA ARG A 7 -3.83 -21.82 -11.18
C ARG A 7 -3.59 -21.15 -12.52
N GLN A 8 -3.32 -21.97 -13.52
CA GLN A 8 -3.52 -21.56 -14.91
C GLN A 8 -5.00 -21.64 -15.26
N ASP A 9 -5.54 -20.59 -15.87
CA ASP A 9 -6.92 -20.51 -16.34
C ASP A 9 -6.87 -20.01 -17.78
N GLY A 10 -7.00 -20.92 -18.75
CA GLY A 10 -6.77 -20.65 -20.17
C GLY A 10 -5.37 -20.10 -20.44
N ARG A 11 -5.30 -18.86 -20.90
CA ARG A 11 -4.06 -18.13 -21.20
C ARG A 11 -3.59 -17.22 -20.04
N ALA A 12 -4.29 -17.24 -18.90
CA ALA A 12 -3.95 -16.43 -17.74
C ALA A 12 -3.34 -17.28 -16.62
N GLY A 13 -2.30 -16.74 -15.93
CA GLY A 13 -1.96 -17.13 -14.58
C GLY A 13 -2.91 -16.42 -13.62
N ARG A 14 -3.76 -17.16 -12.91
CA ARG A 14 -4.78 -16.58 -12.03
C ARG A 14 -4.47 -16.81 -10.56
N ILE A 15 -4.47 -15.73 -9.80
CA ILE A 15 -4.30 -15.69 -8.35
C ILE A 15 -5.60 -15.16 -7.73
N THR A 16 -6.24 -15.97 -6.88
CA THR A 16 -7.45 -15.56 -6.16
C THR A 16 -7.18 -15.59 -4.66
N LEU A 17 -7.27 -14.46 -3.97
CA LEU A 17 -7.18 -14.38 -2.51
C LEU A 17 -8.47 -14.92 -1.89
N SER A 18 -8.39 -15.85 -0.92
CA SER A 18 -9.51 -16.68 -0.46
C SER A 18 -9.70 -16.66 1.05
N ARG A 19 -9.46 -15.53 1.70
CA ARG A 19 -9.68 -15.30 3.15
C ARG A 19 -10.72 -14.20 3.42
N PRO A 20 -11.95 -14.25 2.86
CA PRO A 20 -12.90 -13.14 2.96
C PRO A 20 -13.31 -12.79 4.40
N LYS A 21 -13.25 -13.75 5.32
CA LYS A 21 -13.52 -13.53 6.76
C LYS A 21 -12.45 -12.68 7.44
N ALA A 22 -11.21 -12.73 6.95
CA ALA A 22 -10.09 -11.92 7.39
C ALA A 22 -9.79 -10.78 6.40
N LEU A 23 -10.79 -10.33 5.62
CA LEU A 23 -10.65 -9.28 4.61
C LEU A 23 -9.49 -9.54 3.64
N ASN A 24 -9.20 -10.80 3.35
CA ASN A 24 -8.11 -11.27 2.49
C ASN A 24 -6.72 -10.79 2.91
N ALA A 25 -6.50 -10.56 4.22
CA ALA A 25 -5.19 -10.19 4.73
C ALA A 25 -4.13 -11.23 4.34
N LEU A 26 -2.96 -10.74 3.91
CA LEU A 26 -1.85 -11.57 3.42
C LEU A 26 -1.13 -12.25 4.58
N THR A 27 -1.09 -13.59 4.55
CA THR A 27 -0.21 -14.37 5.41
C THR A 27 1.17 -14.52 4.77
N TYR A 28 2.17 -14.86 5.57
CA TYR A 28 3.51 -15.16 5.06
C TYR A 28 3.50 -16.28 4.00
N ASP A 29 2.70 -17.33 4.20
CA ASP A 29 2.53 -18.44 3.24
C ASP A 29 1.95 -17.94 1.90
N MET A 30 0.98 -17.01 1.93
CA MET A 30 0.43 -16.41 0.71
C MET A 30 1.49 -15.62 -0.06
N VAL A 31 2.32 -14.83 0.62
CA VAL A 31 3.43 -14.07 0.01
C VAL A 31 4.38 -15.01 -0.75
N LEU A 32 4.82 -16.08 -0.10
CA LEU A 32 5.72 -17.07 -0.72
C LEU A 32 5.09 -17.77 -1.92
N LYS A 33 3.79 -18.10 -1.84
CA LYS A 33 3.06 -18.74 -2.95
C LYS A 33 2.88 -17.79 -4.13
N ILE A 34 2.59 -16.51 -3.89
CA ILE A 34 2.52 -15.51 -4.96
C ILE A 34 3.87 -15.38 -5.64
N GLU A 35 4.96 -15.26 -4.86
CA GLU A 35 6.32 -15.15 -5.42
C GLU A 35 6.67 -16.36 -6.29
N ALA A 36 6.41 -17.57 -5.82
CA ALA A 36 6.65 -18.79 -6.57
C ALA A 36 5.86 -18.85 -7.89
N ALA A 37 4.59 -18.38 -7.87
CA ALA A 37 3.77 -18.30 -9.09
C ALA A 37 4.34 -17.29 -10.10
N LEU A 38 4.80 -16.13 -9.63
CA LEU A 38 5.45 -15.14 -10.49
C LEU A 38 6.72 -15.74 -11.14
N ASP A 39 7.55 -16.42 -10.39
CA ASP A 39 8.76 -17.07 -10.92
C ASP A 39 8.43 -18.14 -11.96
N GLN A 40 7.41 -18.97 -11.70
CA GLN A 40 6.95 -20.00 -12.62
C GLN A 40 6.40 -19.42 -13.93
N TRP A 41 5.57 -18.37 -13.87
CA TRP A 41 4.83 -17.86 -15.03
C TRP A 41 5.61 -16.81 -15.83
N ARG A 42 6.69 -16.28 -15.28
CA ARG A 42 7.50 -15.24 -15.92
C ARG A 42 7.96 -15.62 -17.34
N ALA A 43 8.44 -16.85 -17.53
CA ALA A 43 8.94 -17.35 -18.80
C ALA A 43 8.01 -18.37 -19.49
N ASP A 44 6.85 -18.67 -18.91
CA ASP A 44 5.93 -19.67 -19.45
C ASP A 44 5.22 -19.12 -20.70
N PRO A 45 5.47 -19.69 -21.90
CA PRO A 45 4.88 -19.19 -23.15
C PRO A 45 3.36 -19.46 -23.26
N THR A 46 2.78 -20.27 -22.39
CA THR A 46 1.34 -20.56 -22.35
C THR A 46 0.55 -19.51 -21.58
N ILE A 47 1.22 -18.67 -20.81
CA ILE A 47 0.65 -17.58 -20.03
C ILE A 47 0.92 -16.25 -20.74
N ASP A 48 -0.11 -15.51 -21.10
CA ASP A 48 0.01 -14.19 -21.75
C ASP A 48 -0.11 -13.04 -20.75
N LEU A 49 -0.89 -13.21 -19.67
CA LEU A 49 -1.13 -12.20 -18.65
C LEU A 49 -1.40 -12.84 -17.28
N LEU A 50 -1.37 -12.02 -16.24
CA LEU A 50 -1.84 -12.41 -14.92
C LEU A 50 -3.19 -11.75 -14.61
N VAL A 51 -4.06 -12.50 -13.92
CA VAL A 51 -5.29 -12.00 -13.31
C VAL A 51 -5.20 -12.20 -11.82
N ILE A 52 -5.35 -11.11 -11.05
CA ILE A 52 -5.37 -11.17 -9.58
C ILE A 52 -6.72 -10.65 -9.11
N ASP A 53 -7.47 -11.51 -8.42
CA ASP A 53 -8.78 -11.22 -7.86
C ASP A 53 -8.90 -11.74 -6.42
N ALA A 54 -10.03 -11.49 -5.78
CA ALA A 54 -10.26 -11.92 -4.42
C ALA A 54 -11.71 -12.35 -4.21
N GLU A 55 -11.92 -13.33 -3.32
CA GLU A 55 -13.24 -13.74 -2.87
C GLU A 55 -13.87 -12.74 -1.89
N GLY A 56 -15.20 -12.68 -1.93
CA GLY A 56 -16.00 -11.82 -1.07
C GLY A 56 -16.13 -10.39 -1.57
N ASP A 57 -16.96 -9.61 -0.84
CA ASP A 57 -17.39 -8.30 -1.29
C ASP A 57 -16.72 -7.15 -0.55
N LYS A 58 -16.14 -7.42 0.62
CA LYS A 58 -15.69 -6.35 1.53
C LYS A 58 -14.30 -5.82 1.22
N ALA A 59 -13.42 -6.68 0.69
CA ALA A 59 -12.04 -6.30 0.44
C ALA A 59 -11.41 -7.16 -0.67
N PHE A 60 -10.61 -6.51 -1.49
CA PHE A 60 -9.57 -7.20 -2.26
C PHE A 60 -8.51 -7.74 -1.30
N CYS A 61 -7.89 -6.85 -0.50
CA CYS A 61 -6.95 -7.22 0.55
C CYS A 61 -6.74 -6.04 1.52
N ALA A 62 -6.98 -6.27 2.81
CA ALA A 62 -6.88 -5.20 3.83
C ALA A 62 -5.49 -5.05 4.44
N GLY A 63 -4.45 -5.62 3.83
CA GLY A 63 -3.05 -5.52 4.28
C GLY A 63 -2.44 -6.85 4.70
N GLY A 64 -1.28 -6.82 5.33
CA GLY A 64 -0.63 -8.00 5.91
C GLY A 64 -1.35 -8.49 7.17
N ASP A 65 -1.25 -9.80 7.44
CA ASP A 65 -1.70 -10.38 8.71
C ASP A 65 -0.62 -10.10 9.77
N ILE A 66 -0.82 -9.04 10.54
CA ILE A 66 0.17 -8.50 11.47
C ILE A 66 0.05 -9.02 12.91
N GLN A 67 -0.86 -9.97 13.17
CA GLN A 67 -1.03 -10.52 14.51
C GLN A 67 0.24 -11.26 14.96
N GLU A 68 0.80 -12.12 14.11
CA GLU A 68 2.03 -12.86 14.41
C GLU A 68 3.26 -11.94 14.56
N MET A 69 3.29 -10.81 13.84
CA MET A 69 4.32 -9.79 14.06
C MET A 69 4.21 -9.16 15.44
N TYR A 70 3.00 -8.94 15.95
CA TYR A 70 2.79 -8.45 17.31
C TYR A 70 3.24 -9.45 18.35
N GLU A 71 2.82 -10.72 18.22
CA GLU A 71 3.15 -11.79 19.16
C GLU A 71 4.67 -12.02 19.23
N THR A 72 5.34 -12.11 18.09
CA THR A 72 6.80 -12.31 18.03
C THR A 72 7.57 -11.06 18.48
N GLY A 73 7.12 -9.88 18.07
CA GLY A 73 7.77 -8.62 18.42
C GLY A 73 7.68 -8.29 19.90
N THR A 74 6.54 -8.54 20.56
CA THR A 74 6.39 -8.36 22.02
C THR A 74 7.20 -9.38 22.82
N ALA A 75 7.51 -10.54 22.23
CA ALA A 75 8.44 -11.52 22.79
C ALA A 75 9.93 -11.18 22.52
N GLY A 76 10.23 -10.06 21.84
CA GLY A 76 11.59 -9.63 21.50
C GLY A 76 12.17 -10.34 20.26
N ASN A 77 11.39 -11.13 19.54
CA ASN A 77 11.80 -11.75 18.27
C ASN A 77 11.43 -10.86 17.08
N TYR A 78 12.34 -9.96 16.72
CA TYR A 78 12.15 -9.05 15.59
C TYR A 78 12.52 -9.67 14.23
N ASP A 79 13.21 -10.79 14.22
CA ASP A 79 13.69 -11.43 12.98
C ASP A 79 12.55 -12.01 12.14
N TYR A 80 11.43 -12.39 12.79
CA TYR A 80 10.23 -12.81 12.08
C TYR A 80 9.72 -11.69 11.13
N GLY A 81 9.52 -10.50 11.64
CA GLY A 81 9.06 -9.36 10.83
C GLY A 81 10.07 -8.95 9.76
N ARG A 82 11.38 -8.92 10.11
CA ARG A 82 12.45 -8.64 9.13
C ARG A 82 12.43 -9.64 7.98
N LYS A 83 12.23 -10.93 8.28
CA LYS A 83 12.13 -11.98 7.26
C LYS A 83 10.87 -11.81 6.41
N PHE A 84 9.72 -11.56 7.05
CA PHE A 84 8.45 -11.33 6.36
C PHE A 84 8.59 -10.19 5.35
N TRP A 85 9.04 -9.01 5.77
CA TRP A 85 9.20 -7.85 4.89
C TRP A 85 10.21 -8.09 3.76
N ARG A 86 11.33 -8.76 4.02
CA ARG A 86 12.28 -9.09 2.94
C ARG A 86 11.67 -9.93 1.84
N ASP A 87 10.92 -10.96 2.21
CA ASP A 87 10.30 -11.87 1.25
C ASP A 87 9.11 -11.18 0.55
N GLU A 88 8.31 -10.41 1.29
CA GLU A 88 7.22 -9.62 0.71
C GLU A 88 7.73 -8.57 -0.28
N TYR A 89 8.78 -7.84 0.06
CA TYR A 89 9.32 -6.80 -0.81
C TYR A 89 10.00 -7.38 -2.05
N ARG A 90 10.60 -8.55 -1.95
CA ARG A 90 11.09 -9.27 -3.14
C ARG A 90 9.93 -9.67 -4.05
N MET A 91 8.84 -10.15 -3.50
CA MET A 91 7.61 -10.45 -4.24
C MET A 91 7.02 -9.17 -4.87
N ASN A 92 6.96 -8.04 -4.14
CA ASN A 92 6.47 -6.77 -4.69
C ASN A 92 7.34 -6.26 -5.85
N ALA A 93 8.68 -6.36 -5.75
CA ALA A 93 9.58 -6.02 -6.86
C ALA A 93 9.29 -6.88 -8.09
N LYS A 94 9.17 -8.20 -7.92
CA LYS A 94 8.83 -9.12 -9.00
C LYS A 94 7.46 -8.82 -9.63
N MET A 95 6.48 -8.40 -8.83
CA MET A 95 5.16 -8.00 -9.28
C MET A 95 5.23 -6.74 -10.16
N ALA A 96 5.92 -5.70 -9.67
CA ALA A 96 6.07 -4.43 -10.39
C ALA A 96 6.89 -4.58 -11.68
N GLU A 97 7.87 -5.49 -11.69
CA GLU A 97 8.75 -5.77 -12.83
C GLU A 97 8.29 -6.97 -13.66
N PHE A 98 7.04 -7.42 -13.48
CA PHE A 98 6.58 -8.61 -14.18
C PHE A 98 6.48 -8.34 -15.70
N PRO A 99 7.07 -9.20 -16.57
CA PRO A 99 7.24 -8.90 -17.99
C PRO A 99 5.96 -9.02 -18.82
N LYS A 100 4.86 -9.51 -18.22
CA LYS A 100 3.56 -9.67 -18.87
C LYS A 100 2.53 -8.78 -18.18
N PRO A 101 1.44 -8.38 -18.86
CA PRO A 101 0.39 -7.57 -18.24
C PRO A 101 -0.17 -8.23 -16.99
N VAL A 102 -0.26 -7.48 -15.89
CA VAL A 102 -0.93 -7.88 -14.67
C VAL A 102 -2.21 -7.08 -14.54
N VAL A 103 -3.34 -7.78 -14.47
CA VAL A 103 -4.68 -7.21 -14.33
C VAL A 103 -5.20 -7.51 -12.94
N THR A 104 -5.55 -6.47 -12.16
CA THR A 104 -6.01 -6.61 -10.78
C THR A 104 -7.43 -6.07 -10.60
N PHE A 105 -8.24 -6.75 -9.79
CA PHE A 105 -9.64 -6.42 -9.53
C PHE A 105 -9.81 -5.99 -8.06
N LEU A 106 -9.88 -4.68 -7.82
CA LEU A 106 -9.71 -4.06 -6.49
C LEU A 106 -11.05 -3.67 -5.86
N GLN A 107 -11.88 -4.66 -5.49
CA GLN A 107 -13.15 -4.39 -4.79
C GLN A 107 -12.93 -4.05 -3.32
N GLY A 108 -13.82 -3.21 -2.77
CA GLY A 108 -13.84 -2.88 -1.35
C GLY A 108 -12.49 -2.35 -0.87
N PHE A 109 -12.01 -2.82 0.28
CA PHE A 109 -10.76 -2.36 0.85
C PHE A 109 -9.53 -2.94 0.14
N THR A 110 -8.59 -2.07 -0.26
CA THR A 110 -7.25 -2.40 -0.75
C THR A 110 -6.26 -1.54 0.03
N MET A 111 -5.54 -2.12 1.00
CA MET A 111 -4.73 -1.37 1.96
C MET A 111 -3.39 -2.06 2.23
N GLY A 112 -2.33 -1.30 2.47
CA GLY A 112 -1.01 -1.81 2.84
C GLY A 112 -0.51 -2.91 1.90
N GLY A 113 -0.22 -4.12 2.41
CA GLY A 113 0.16 -5.28 1.58
C GLY A 113 -0.79 -5.56 0.41
N GLY A 114 -2.09 -5.18 0.53
CA GLY A 114 -3.05 -5.24 -0.57
C GLY A 114 -2.71 -4.28 -1.71
N VAL A 115 -2.15 -3.11 -1.41
CA VAL A 115 -1.61 -2.19 -2.42
C VAL A 115 -0.39 -2.81 -3.09
N GLY A 116 0.49 -3.45 -2.32
CA GLY A 116 1.67 -4.15 -2.84
C GLY A 116 1.36 -5.25 -3.86
N VAL A 117 0.27 -6.00 -3.65
CA VAL A 117 -0.18 -7.04 -4.59
C VAL A 117 -1.07 -6.47 -5.71
N GLY A 118 -1.87 -5.44 -5.41
CA GLY A 118 -2.93 -4.97 -6.30
C GLY A 118 -2.58 -3.76 -7.15
N CYS A 119 -1.69 -2.87 -6.69
CA CYS A 119 -1.55 -1.55 -7.31
C CYS A 119 -0.24 -1.37 -8.12
N HIS A 120 0.57 -2.41 -8.33
CA HIS A 120 1.75 -2.37 -9.20
C HIS A 120 1.51 -2.96 -10.60
N GLY A 121 0.32 -3.51 -10.86
CA GLY A 121 -0.02 -4.08 -12.15
C GLY A 121 -0.21 -3.05 -13.27
N ALA A 122 -0.23 -3.54 -14.52
CA ALA A 122 -0.42 -2.73 -15.70
C ALA A 122 -1.88 -2.25 -15.89
N HIS A 123 -2.85 -2.98 -15.34
CA HIS A 123 -4.28 -2.66 -15.42
C HIS A 123 -4.94 -2.85 -14.04
N ARG A 124 -5.08 -1.77 -13.30
CA ARG A 124 -5.66 -1.75 -11.96
C ARG A 124 -7.12 -1.31 -12.04
N ILE A 125 -8.04 -2.26 -11.82
CA ILE A 125 -9.47 -2.06 -12.02
C ILE A 125 -10.14 -1.77 -10.68
N VAL A 126 -10.89 -0.67 -10.63
CA VAL A 126 -11.73 -0.27 -9.49
C VAL A 126 -13.21 -0.22 -9.87
N CYS A 127 -14.07 -0.27 -8.87
CA CYS A 127 -15.51 -0.15 -8.97
C CYS A 127 -16.06 0.81 -7.90
N ALA A 128 -17.36 1.00 -7.83
CA ALA A 128 -17.99 2.01 -6.98
C ALA A 128 -17.71 1.82 -5.47
N ASP A 129 -17.51 0.59 -5.02
CA ASP A 129 -17.23 0.26 -3.62
C ASP A 129 -15.74 0.21 -3.28
N SER A 130 -14.84 0.43 -4.24
CA SER A 130 -13.38 0.44 -4.01
C SER A 130 -12.96 1.51 -3.01
N ARG A 131 -12.08 1.12 -2.08
CA ARG A 131 -11.51 2.00 -1.05
C ARG A 131 -10.05 1.66 -0.89
N ILE A 132 -9.18 2.49 -1.47
CA ILE A 132 -7.73 2.28 -1.47
C ILE A 132 -7.06 3.22 -0.48
N ALA A 133 -6.10 2.74 0.31
CA ALA A 133 -5.33 3.57 1.23
C ALA A 133 -3.97 2.96 1.57
N MET A 134 -3.04 3.83 2.01
CA MET A 134 -1.82 3.47 2.73
C MET A 134 -1.98 3.93 4.20
N PRO A 135 -2.58 3.09 5.08
CA PRO A 135 -2.96 3.52 6.43
C PRO A 135 -1.85 3.38 7.47
N GLU A 136 -0.63 3.05 7.07
CA GLU A 136 0.47 2.57 7.89
C GLU A 136 0.86 3.56 9.00
N VAL A 137 0.89 4.87 8.73
CA VAL A 137 1.23 5.88 9.74
C VAL A 137 0.24 5.89 10.92
N GLY A 138 -0.98 5.40 10.70
CA GLY A 138 -1.99 5.22 11.75
C GLY A 138 -1.72 4.06 12.70
N ILE A 139 -0.79 3.17 12.36
CA ILE A 139 -0.33 2.06 13.20
C ILE A 139 1.17 2.10 13.48
N GLY A 140 1.81 3.26 13.30
CA GLY A 140 3.23 3.43 13.60
C GLY A 140 4.20 2.80 12.60
N LEU A 141 3.73 2.47 11.40
CA LEU A 141 4.53 2.04 10.26
C LEU A 141 4.56 3.16 9.21
N ILE A 142 5.31 3.00 8.16
CA ILE A 142 5.32 3.91 7.00
C ILE A 142 4.60 3.25 5.81
N PRO A 143 4.09 4.00 4.83
CA PRO A 143 3.70 3.44 3.54
C PRO A 143 4.84 2.64 2.93
N ASP A 144 4.67 1.32 2.86
CA ASP A 144 5.65 0.34 2.41
C ASP A 144 5.16 -0.45 1.17
N VAL A 145 5.68 -1.63 0.90
CA VAL A 145 5.34 -2.51 -0.23
C VAL A 145 5.44 -1.84 -1.61
N GLY A 146 6.33 -0.86 -1.77
CA GLY A 146 6.40 0.01 -2.94
C GLY A 146 5.34 1.12 -2.96
N GLY A 147 4.56 1.27 -1.89
CA GLY A 147 3.55 2.32 -1.73
C GLY A 147 4.18 3.72 -1.71
N SER A 148 5.39 3.87 -1.20
CA SER A 148 6.13 5.14 -1.27
C SER A 148 6.39 5.59 -2.71
N LEU A 149 6.62 4.66 -3.65
CA LEU A 149 6.75 4.96 -5.07
C LEU A 149 5.43 5.43 -5.69
N LEU A 150 4.32 4.73 -5.40
CA LEU A 150 2.99 5.15 -5.87
C LEU A 150 2.65 6.56 -5.35
N LEU A 151 2.91 6.83 -4.08
CA LEU A 151 2.74 8.14 -3.47
C LEU A 151 3.68 9.19 -4.12
N ALA A 152 4.93 8.84 -4.38
CA ALA A 152 5.89 9.74 -5.02
C ALA A 152 5.48 10.14 -6.45
N ARG A 153 4.79 9.24 -7.17
CA ARG A 153 4.26 9.46 -8.52
C ARG A 153 2.92 10.20 -8.54
N ALA A 154 2.23 10.30 -7.41
CA ALA A 154 0.94 11.00 -7.33
C ALA A 154 1.08 12.49 -7.73
N PRO A 155 0.05 13.07 -8.39
CA PRO A 155 0.10 14.45 -8.86
C PRO A 155 0.35 15.47 -7.73
N GLY A 156 1.17 16.49 -8.02
CA GLY A 156 1.45 17.58 -7.09
C GLY A 156 1.98 17.09 -5.74
N ARG A 157 1.26 17.39 -4.66
CA ARG A 157 1.58 17.00 -3.29
C ARG A 157 0.58 15.98 -2.71
N LEU A 158 -0.21 15.35 -3.57
CA LEU A 158 -1.15 14.31 -3.13
C LEU A 158 -0.46 13.13 -2.46
N GLY A 159 0.77 12.79 -2.88
CA GLY A 159 1.53 11.72 -2.25
C GLY A 159 1.87 12.01 -0.79
N GLU A 160 2.38 13.21 -0.51
CA GLU A 160 2.64 13.65 0.86
C GLU A 160 1.34 13.70 1.68
N TYR A 161 0.25 14.25 1.11
CA TYR A 161 -1.05 14.27 1.77
C TYR A 161 -1.52 12.86 2.15
N LEU A 162 -1.59 11.94 1.19
CA LEU A 162 -2.07 10.58 1.40
C LEU A 162 -1.18 9.79 2.37
N GLY A 163 0.15 9.90 2.22
CA GLY A 163 1.11 9.21 3.07
C GLY A 163 1.13 9.68 4.52
N LEU A 164 0.80 10.97 4.78
CA LEU A 164 0.77 11.53 6.13
C LEU A 164 -0.59 11.42 6.80
N THR A 165 -1.67 11.47 6.01
CA THR A 165 -3.04 11.43 6.54
C THR A 165 -3.61 10.03 6.66
N ALA A 166 -3.10 9.06 5.88
CA ALA A 166 -3.71 7.75 5.72
C ALA A 166 -5.17 7.84 5.21
N ASP A 167 -5.49 8.88 4.44
CA ASP A 167 -6.84 9.09 3.92
C ASP A 167 -7.21 8.02 2.89
N ARG A 168 -8.49 7.72 2.78
CA ARG A 168 -9.01 6.70 1.88
C ARG A 168 -9.43 7.33 0.56
N MET A 169 -8.98 6.73 -0.51
CA MET A 169 -9.36 7.04 -1.88
C MET A 169 -10.57 6.20 -2.28
N ASP A 170 -11.60 6.82 -2.83
CA ASP A 170 -12.61 6.11 -3.62
C ASP A 170 -12.08 5.81 -5.05
N ALA A 171 -12.92 5.26 -5.91
CA ALA A 171 -12.51 4.90 -7.28
C ALA A 171 -12.00 6.09 -8.09
N GLY A 172 -12.65 7.25 -7.99
CA GLY A 172 -12.23 8.48 -8.68
C GLY A 172 -10.92 9.03 -8.13
N ASP A 173 -10.79 9.06 -6.81
CA ASP A 173 -9.58 9.49 -6.11
C ASP A 173 -8.39 8.58 -6.45
N ALA A 174 -8.60 7.25 -6.45
CA ALA A 174 -7.56 6.26 -6.74
C ALA A 174 -7.03 6.38 -8.18
N ILE A 175 -7.92 6.61 -9.15
CA ILE A 175 -7.51 6.87 -10.53
C ILE A 175 -6.75 8.19 -10.63
N HIS A 176 -7.24 9.26 -10.01
CA HIS A 176 -6.58 10.56 -10.03
C HIS A 176 -5.20 10.52 -9.37
N ALA A 177 -5.07 9.82 -8.25
CA ALA A 177 -3.80 9.68 -7.53
C ALA A 177 -2.83 8.64 -8.15
N GLY A 178 -3.23 7.91 -9.19
CA GLY A 178 -2.39 6.92 -9.87
C GLY A 178 -2.28 5.57 -9.17
N PHE A 179 -3.22 5.24 -8.28
CA PHE A 179 -3.32 3.92 -7.64
C PHE A 179 -4.21 2.94 -8.42
N ALA A 180 -5.01 3.43 -9.36
CA ALA A 180 -5.85 2.65 -10.27
C ALA A 180 -5.85 3.27 -11.66
N ASP A 181 -6.33 2.49 -12.66
CA ASP A 181 -6.35 2.91 -14.07
C ASP A 181 -7.76 2.96 -14.65
N HIS A 182 -8.60 1.97 -14.31
CA HIS A 182 -9.86 1.74 -14.98
C HIS A 182 -11.02 1.62 -13.99
N PHE A 183 -12.10 2.35 -14.27
CA PHE A 183 -13.37 2.14 -13.59
C PHE A 183 -14.21 1.16 -14.41
N VAL A 184 -14.55 0.00 -13.82
CA VAL A 184 -15.37 -1.04 -14.46
C VAL A 184 -16.48 -1.46 -13.49
N PRO A 185 -17.76 -1.44 -13.88
CA PRO A 185 -18.86 -1.89 -13.05
C PRO A 185 -18.67 -3.34 -12.59
N ARG A 186 -18.82 -3.58 -11.28
CA ARG A 186 -18.47 -4.85 -10.65
C ARG A 186 -19.22 -6.05 -11.20
N GLU A 187 -20.48 -5.86 -11.56
CA GLU A 187 -21.34 -6.88 -12.15
C GLU A 187 -20.81 -7.43 -13.49
N THR A 188 -19.95 -6.68 -14.15
CA THR A 188 -19.32 -7.11 -15.43
C THR A 188 -18.01 -7.87 -15.24
N TRP A 189 -17.42 -7.86 -14.04
CA TRP A 189 -16.12 -8.48 -13.78
C TRP A 189 -16.05 -9.97 -14.10
N PRO A 190 -17.06 -10.81 -13.77
CA PRO A 190 -16.97 -12.24 -14.10
C PRO A 190 -16.80 -12.49 -15.60
N ALA A 191 -17.52 -11.73 -16.47
CA ALA A 191 -17.39 -11.83 -17.91
C ALA A 191 -16.04 -11.31 -18.41
N LEU A 192 -15.54 -10.21 -17.83
CA LEU A 192 -14.23 -9.67 -18.19
C LEU A 192 -13.09 -10.63 -17.80
N ILE A 193 -13.14 -11.22 -16.60
CA ILE A 193 -12.15 -12.21 -16.15
C ILE A 193 -12.16 -13.42 -17.07
N ALA A 194 -13.35 -13.94 -17.43
CA ALA A 194 -13.45 -15.06 -18.37
C ALA A 194 -12.82 -14.69 -19.73
N ALA A 195 -13.13 -13.52 -20.28
CA ALA A 195 -12.55 -13.06 -21.55
C ALA A 195 -11.02 -12.91 -21.50
N LEU A 196 -10.47 -12.39 -20.39
CA LEU A 196 -9.01 -12.29 -20.18
C LEU A 196 -8.36 -13.68 -20.13
N CYS A 197 -8.97 -14.62 -19.42
CA CYS A 197 -8.48 -16.00 -19.31
C CYS A 197 -8.54 -16.73 -20.67
N ASP A 198 -9.64 -16.59 -21.39
CA ASP A 198 -9.85 -17.32 -22.66
C ASP A 198 -8.93 -16.79 -23.78
N THR A 199 -8.77 -15.46 -23.86
CA THR A 199 -8.09 -14.82 -25.00
C THR A 199 -6.65 -14.41 -24.73
N GLY A 200 -6.28 -14.15 -23.47
CA GLY A 200 -4.99 -13.54 -23.12
C GLY A 200 -4.85 -12.08 -23.59
N ASP A 201 -5.94 -11.41 -23.99
CA ASP A 201 -5.93 -10.04 -24.53
C ASP A 201 -6.23 -9.00 -23.44
N PRO A 202 -5.21 -8.24 -22.94
CA PRO A 202 -5.41 -7.19 -21.94
C PRO A 202 -6.24 -6.01 -22.47
N GLY A 203 -6.37 -5.85 -23.79
CA GLY A 203 -7.23 -4.82 -24.40
C GLY A 203 -8.72 -4.98 -24.06
N ALA A 204 -9.14 -6.16 -23.58
CA ALA A 204 -10.49 -6.37 -23.06
C ALA A 204 -10.83 -5.41 -21.90
N VAL A 205 -9.84 -5.03 -21.07
CA VAL A 205 -10.03 -4.09 -19.95
C VAL A 205 -10.47 -2.72 -20.47
N GLY A 206 -9.75 -2.17 -21.44
CA GLY A 206 -10.09 -0.87 -22.03
C GLY A 206 -11.49 -0.85 -22.68
N ARG A 207 -11.91 -1.97 -23.29
CA ARG A 207 -13.26 -2.09 -23.87
C ARG A 207 -14.38 -2.17 -22.83
N ALA A 208 -14.07 -2.66 -21.62
CA ALA A 208 -15.02 -2.76 -20.52
C ALA A 208 -15.02 -1.51 -19.60
N ALA A 209 -14.06 -0.62 -19.77
CA ALA A 209 -13.89 0.55 -18.92
C ALA A 209 -14.99 1.60 -19.18
N HIS A 210 -15.47 2.21 -18.11
CA HIS A 210 -16.36 3.36 -18.11
C HIS A 210 -15.62 4.63 -17.70
N PRO A 211 -16.18 5.83 -17.95
CA PRO A 211 -15.60 7.09 -17.47
C PRO A 211 -15.36 7.03 -15.95
N ALA A 212 -14.19 7.52 -15.53
CA ALA A 212 -13.85 7.59 -14.11
C ALA A 212 -14.87 8.46 -13.35
N PRO A 213 -15.26 8.07 -12.11
CA PRO A 213 -16.05 8.93 -11.24
C PRO A 213 -15.31 10.23 -10.91
N ARG A 214 -16.06 11.25 -10.45
CA ARG A 214 -15.46 12.50 -9.97
C ARG A 214 -14.52 12.21 -8.79
N SER A 215 -13.35 12.84 -8.80
CA SER A 215 -12.39 12.76 -7.70
C SER A 215 -12.53 13.96 -6.76
N ARG A 216 -12.74 13.68 -5.47
CA ARG A 216 -12.68 14.68 -4.39
C ARG A 216 -11.25 15.24 -4.27
N LEU A 217 -10.24 14.38 -4.41
CA LEU A 217 -8.84 14.79 -4.30
C LEU A 217 -8.42 15.72 -5.44
N ALA A 218 -8.96 15.55 -6.65
CA ALA A 218 -8.74 16.50 -7.75
C ALA A 218 -9.26 17.90 -7.40
N ASP A 219 -10.46 17.98 -6.79
CA ASP A 219 -11.03 19.25 -6.34
C ASP A 219 -10.23 19.89 -5.18
N TRP A 220 -9.63 19.07 -4.32
CA TRP A 220 -8.87 19.50 -3.15
C TRP A 220 -7.40 19.81 -3.45
N GLN A 221 -6.88 19.35 -4.60
CA GLN A 221 -5.46 19.41 -4.93
C GLN A 221 -4.83 20.81 -4.80
N PRO A 222 -5.46 21.92 -5.24
CA PRO A 222 -4.83 23.25 -5.09
C PRO A 222 -4.52 23.61 -3.63
N GLN A 223 -5.40 23.26 -2.68
CA GLN A 223 -5.18 23.52 -1.26
C GLN A 223 -4.14 22.55 -0.66
N ILE A 224 -4.15 21.28 -1.10
CA ILE A 224 -3.16 20.29 -0.71
C ILE A 224 -1.77 20.71 -1.16
N ASP A 225 -1.62 21.11 -2.43
CA ASP A 225 -0.33 21.53 -3.00
C ASP A 225 0.24 22.77 -2.26
N ALA A 226 -0.63 23.69 -1.86
CA ALA A 226 -0.22 24.87 -1.11
C ALA A 226 0.32 24.54 0.30
N CYS A 227 -0.19 23.49 0.96
CA CYS A 227 0.16 23.18 2.35
C CYS A 227 1.22 22.09 2.49
N PHE A 228 1.24 21.09 1.59
CA PHE A 228 2.11 19.91 1.71
C PHE A 228 3.46 20.02 0.99
N GLY A 229 3.83 21.24 0.56
CA GLY A 229 5.10 21.52 -0.14
C GLY A 229 6.32 21.62 0.78
N GLY A 230 6.13 21.87 2.09
CA GLY A 230 7.20 22.14 3.05
C GLY A 230 8.16 20.96 3.28
N ASP A 231 9.44 21.18 3.57
CA ASP A 231 10.48 20.14 3.66
C ASP A 231 10.34 19.23 4.88
N THR A 232 9.74 19.73 5.93
CA THR A 232 9.52 19.01 7.19
C THR A 232 8.05 18.99 7.59
N LEU A 233 7.69 18.13 8.54
CA LEU A 233 6.35 18.17 9.16
C LEU A 233 6.06 19.53 9.78
N ALA A 234 7.08 20.22 10.31
CA ALA A 234 6.94 21.55 10.86
C ALA A 234 6.52 22.56 9.80
N ASP A 235 7.17 22.52 8.63
CA ASP A 235 6.85 23.41 7.52
C ASP A 235 5.44 23.17 6.99
N ILE A 236 5.05 21.90 6.85
CA ILE A 236 3.70 21.51 6.46
C ILE A 236 2.67 22.03 7.46
N HIS A 237 2.89 21.84 8.76
CA HIS A 237 1.99 22.36 9.79
C HIS A 237 1.90 23.89 9.81
N HIS A 238 3.02 24.58 9.61
CA HIS A 238 3.04 26.04 9.54
C HIS A 238 2.31 26.59 8.31
N ALA A 239 2.30 25.83 7.21
CA ALA A 239 1.57 26.20 6.00
C ALA A 239 0.06 25.95 6.09
N MET A 240 -0.41 25.16 7.07
CA MET A 240 -1.83 24.88 7.27
C MET A 240 -2.50 26.00 8.06
N PRO A 241 -3.50 26.71 7.49
CA PRO A 241 -4.28 27.69 8.25
C PRO A 241 -5.15 27.01 9.32
N ASP A 242 -5.38 27.72 10.43
CA ASP A 242 -6.30 27.30 11.50
C ASP A 242 -7.16 28.54 11.89
N PRO A 243 -8.50 28.53 11.60
CA PRO A 243 -9.23 27.47 10.91
C PRO A 243 -8.88 27.39 9.42
N GLY A 244 -8.74 26.16 8.92
CA GLY A 244 -8.46 25.90 7.51
C GLY A 244 -9.70 25.59 6.69
N PRO A 245 -9.59 25.62 5.33
CA PRO A 245 -10.63 25.07 4.47
C PRO A 245 -10.82 23.57 4.70
N GLU A 246 -11.96 23.03 4.24
CA GLU A 246 -12.34 21.63 4.47
C GLU A 246 -11.19 20.61 4.24
N PRO A 247 -10.44 20.63 3.13
CA PRO A 247 -9.35 19.68 2.90
C PRO A 247 -8.27 19.73 3.98
N ILE A 248 -7.95 20.93 4.45
CA ILE A 248 -6.86 21.14 5.43
C ILE A 248 -7.33 20.77 6.84
N ALA A 249 -8.55 21.17 7.22
CA ALA A 249 -9.14 20.75 8.49
C ALA A 249 -9.27 19.22 8.56
N HIS A 250 -9.62 18.56 7.45
CA HIS A 250 -9.66 17.10 7.34
C HIS A 250 -8.28 16.49 7.54
N ALA A 251 -7.25 17.02 6.84
CA ALA A 251 -5.86 16.58 6.99
C ALA A 251 -5.37 16.71 8.44
N GLN A 252 -5.56 17.87 9.07
CA GLN A 252 -5.15 18.12 10.46
C GLN A 252 -5.79 17.10 11.41
N LYS A 253 -7.08 16.81 11.25
CA LYS A 253 -7.81 15.80 12.05
C LYS A 253 -7.24 14.40 11.87
N LEU A 254 -6.86 14.00 10.65
CA LEU A 254 -6.28 12.70 10.38
C LEU A 254 -4.87 12.59 10.94
N MET A 255 -4.01 13.56 10.64
CA MET A 255 -2.61 13.59 11.10
C MET A 255 -2.47 13.61 12.63
N ALA A 256 -3.41 14.26 13.33
CA ALA A 256 -3.39 14.32 14.81
C ALA A 256 -3.46 12.93 15.51
N ARG A 257 -3.89 11.89 14.80
CA ARG A 257 -4.01 10.52 15.34
C ARG A 257 -2.85 9.62 14.98
N ASN A 258 -2.07 10.00 13.97
CA ASN A 258 -1.02 9.18 13.40
C ASN A 258 0.29 9.30 14.18
N SER A 259 1.16 8.29 14.07
CA SER A 259 2.49 8.32 14.69
C SER A 259 3.33 9.47 14.14
N PRO A 260 3.81 10.39 15.00
CA PRO A 260 4.66 11.48 14.55
C PRO A 260 5.97 11.03 13.91
N LEU A 261 6.61 9.98 14.45
CA LEU A 261 7.85 9.42 13.89
C LEU A 261 7.60 8.79 12.52
N ALA A 262 6.53 7.99 12.39
CA ALA A 262 6.18 7.36 11.13
C ALA A 262 5.86 8.39 10.04
N MET A 263 5.12 9.46 10.37
CA MET A 263 4.83 10.56 9.43
C MET A 263 6.12 11.27 8.98
N ALA A 264 7.05 11.55 9.91
CA ALA A 264 8.31 12.23 9.57
C ALA A 264 9.16 11.39 8.61
N CYS A 265 9.31 10.08 8.88
CA CYS A 265 10.03 9.17 8.00
C CYS A 265 9.29 8.96 6.66
N ALA A 266 7.96 8.81 6.66
CA ALA A 266 7.17 8.67 5.43
C ALA A 266 7.35 9.86 4.49
N LEU A 267 7.32 11.10 5.01
CA LEU A 267 7.55 12.31 4.24
C LEU A 267 8.91 12.29 3.53
N ARG A 268 9.97 11.92 4.26
CA ARG A 268 11.33 11.86 3.71
C ARG A 268 11.48 10.78 2.67
N ILE A 269 10.94 9.58 2.92
CA ILE A 269 11.00 8.45 1.99
C ILE A 269 10.27 8.80 0.69
N ILE A 270 9.03 9.30 0.74
CA ILE A 270 8.25 9.70 -0.45
C ILE A 270 9.05 10.69 -1.32
N ARG A 271 9.73 11.65 -0.71
CA ARG A 271 10.53 12.65 -1.43
C ARG A 271 11.81 12.08 -2.02
N THR A 272 12.49 11.24 -1.28
CA THR A 272 13.70 10.55 -1.76
C THR A 272 13.36 9.66 -2.96
N VAL A 273 12.28 8.90 -2.87
CA VAL A 273 11.83 7.98 -3.92
C VAL A 273 11.35 8.73 -5.17
N ARG A 274 10.75 9.91 -5.00
CA ARG A 274 10.32 10.74 -6.15
C ARG A 274 11.47 11.08 -7.11
N GLY A 275 12.67 11.28 -6.58
CA GLY A 275 13.86 11.54 -7.40
C GLY A 275 14.43 10.31 -8.11
N ALA A 276 14.22 9.12 -7.54
CA ALA A 276 14.76 7.87 -8.06
C ALA A 276 13.83 7.18 -9.07
N ASP A 277 12.52 7.29 -8.86
CA ASP A 277 11.45 6.67 -9.68
C ASP A 277 11.66 5.16 -9.97
N ASP A 278 12.14 4.42 -8.97
CA ASP A 278 12.50 3.02 -9.07
C ASP A 278 11.94 2.21 -7.90
N ILE A 279 11.32 1.04 -8.21
CA ILE A 279 10.66 0.19 -7.21
C ILE A 279 11.64 -0.40 -6.19
N ARG A 280 12.81 -0.83 -6.62
CA ARG A 280 13.80 -1.44 -5.72
C ARG A 280 14.37 -0.41 -4.75
N THR A 281 14.65 0.80 -5.24
CA THR A 281 15.05 1.94 -4.40
C THR A 281 13.97 2.26 -3.38
N ALA A 282 12.69 2.29 -3.77
CA ALA A 282 11.59 2.50 -2.83
C ALA A 282 11.56 1.45 -1.72
N LEU A 283 11.55 0.17 -2.11
CA LEU A 283 11.53 -0.96 -1.17
C LEU A 283 12.77 -1.00 -0.24
N GLU A 284 13.95 -0.60 -0.73
CA GLU A 284 15.15 -0.49 0.12
C GLU A 284 14.99 0.59 1.20
N HIS A 285 14.47 1.77 0.85
CA HIS A 285 14.21 2.83 1.82
C HIS A 285 13.13 2.44 2.81
N GLU A 286 12.05 1.82 2.34
CA GLU A 286 10.97 1.30 3.17
C GLU A 286 11.49 0.23 4.15
N TYR A 287 12.32 -0.70 3.66
CA TYR A 287 12.90 -1.76 4.50
C TYR A 287 13.79 -1.21 5.63
N ARG A 288 14.48 -0.11 5.42
CA ARG A 288 15.28 0.53 6.49
C ARG A 288 14.42 0.87 7.70
N TYR A 289 13.21 1.38 7.48
CA TYR A 289 12.27 1.69 8.54
C TYR A 289 11.62 0.41 9.11
N THR A 290 11.04 -0.43 8.25
CA THR A 290 10.27 -1.58 8.69
C THR A 290 11.11 -2.57 9.48
N ALA A 291 12.36 -2.83 9.09
CA ALA A 291 13.29 -3.68 9.83
C ALA A 291 13.56 -3.23 11.28
N ARG A 292 13.29 -1.95 11.61
CA ARG A 292 13.48 -1.36 12.94
C ARG A 292 12.17 -1.04 13.65
N SER A 293 11.05 -1.09 12.94
CA SER A 293 9.77 -0.56 13.40
C SER A 293 9.25 -1.21 14.69
N MET A 294 9.49 -2.52 14.87
CA MET A 294 9.09 -3.25 16.07
C MET A 294 9.98 -2.92 17.28
N GLU A 295 11.28 -2.71 17.06
CA GLU A 295 12.25 -2.47 18.15
C GLU A 295 12.33 -0.99 18.54
N ARG A 296 12.33 -0.10 17.54
CA ARG A 296 12.63 1.33 17.70
C ARG A 296 11.50 2.27 17.30
N GLY A 297 10.48 1.76 16.61
CA GLY A 297 9.33 2.52 16.13
C GLY A 297 8.11 2.40 17.03
N ASP A 298 6.98 2.76 16.48
CA ASP A 298 5.67 2.77 17.13
C ASP A 298 4.78 1.58 16.69
N PHE A 299 5.31 0.66 15.88
CA PHE A 299 4.49 -0.35 15.20
C PHE A 299 3.81 -1.33 16.15
N LEU A 300 4.51 -1.83 17.18
CA LEU A 300 3.89 -2.73 18.16
C LEU A 300 2.78 -2.03 18.96
N GLU A 301 2.97 -0.77 19.32
CA GLU A 301 1.93 0.01 20.01
C GLU A 301 0.73 0.29 19.09
N GLY A 302 1.00 0.58 17.81
CA GLY A 302 -0.06 0.75 16.82
C GLY A 302 -0.90 -0.49 16.63
N ILE A 303 -0.27 -1.68 16.54
CA ILE A 303 -0.97 -2.96 16.45
C ILE A 303 -1.78 -3.20 17.74
N ARG A 304 -1.18 -2.98 18.93
CA ARG A 304 -1.90 -3.11 20.20
C ARG A 304 -3.22 -2.32 20.15
N ALA A 305 -3.11 -1.03 19.85
CA ALA A 305 -4.26 -0.12 19.92
C ALA A 305 -5.33 -0.41 18.84
N ALA A 306 -4.91 -0.81 17.63
CA ALA A 306 -5.83 -1.00 16.51
C ALA A 306 -6.44 -2.41 16.46
N ILE A 307 -5.69 -3.47 16.80
CA ILE A 307 -6.01 -4.86 16.51
C ILE A 307 -6.24 -5.68 17.79
N ILE A 308 -5.35 -5.56 18.77
CA ILE A 308 -5.35 -6.39 19.97
C ILE A 308 -6.38 -5.87 20.99
N ASP A 309 -6.12 -4.67 21.53
CA ASP A 309 -6.99 -4.05 22.54
C ASP A 309 -8.19 -3.33 21.93
N LYS A 310 -8.06 -2.89 20.68
CA LYS A 310 -9.07 -2.16 19.90
C LYS A 310 -9.58 -0.88 20.57
N ASP A 311 -8.75 -0.31 21.48
CA ASP A 311 -9.05 0.93 22.20
C ASP A 311 -8.88 2.18 21.33
N ARG A 312 -8.18 2.05 20.18
CA ARG A 312 -7.89 3.13 19.23
C ARG A 312 -7.23 4.34 19.88
N SER A 313 -6.46 4.10 20.94
CA SER A 313 -5.79 5.12 21.74
C SER A 313 -4.29 4.77 21.88
N PRO A 314 -3.52 4.82 20.78
CA PRO A 314 -2.11 4.49 20.80
C PRO A 314 -1.32 5.52 21.63
N LYS A 315 -0.32 5.02 22.34
CA LYS A 315 0.63 5.82 23.11
C LYS A 315 1.93 5.91 22.32
N TRP A 316 1.97 6.84 21.38
CA TRP A 316 3.14 7.04 20.52
C TRP A 316 4.38 7.44 21.35
N ARG A 317 5.57 7.06 20.90
CA ARG A 317 6.86 7.44 21.53
C ARG A 317 7.05 8.95 21.64
N HIS A 318 6.53 9.69 20.65
CA HIS A 318 6.58 11.14 20.60
C HIS A 318 5.17 11.71 20.73
N ALA A 319 4.99 12.65 21.66
CA ALA A 319 3.68 13.25 21.92
C ALA A 319 3.13 14.11 20.77
N SER A 320 4.01 14.59 19.89
CA SER A 320 3.64 15.38 18.71
C SER A 320 4.80 15.39 17.70
N TRP A 321 4.51 15.84 16.48
CA TRP A 321 5.54 16.03 15.45
C TRP A 321 6.69 16.96 15.90
N ARG A 322 6.42 17.93 16.79
CA ARG A 322 7.45 18.83 17.36
C ARG A 322 8.43 18.12 18.28
N ALA A 323 8.03 16.99 18.83
CA ALA A 323 8.84 16.22 19.77
C ALA A 323 9.71 15.15 19.11
N VAL A 324 9.65 15.00 17.77
CA VAL A 324 10.46 14.02 17.04
C VAL A 324 11.86 14.60 16.78
N PRO A 325 12.91 14.05 17.42
CA PRO A 325 14.27 14.49 17.17
C PRO A 325 14.75 14.02 15.79
N GLU A 326 15.55 14.81 15.10
CA GLU A 326 16.19 14.41 13.83
C GLU A 326 17.00 13.11 13.98
N ALA A 327 17.66 12.91 15.12
CA ALA A 327 18.42 11.70 15.40
C ALA A 327 17.56 10.42 15.34
N ASP A 328 16.30 10.48 15.78
CA ASP A 328 15.40 9.31 15.74
C ASP A 328 14.98 9.00 14.28
N ILE A 329 14.74 10.03 13.47
CA ILE A 329 14.43 9.85 12.04
C ILE A 329 15.63 9.21 11.33
N VAL A 330 16.84 9.76 11.52
CA VAL A 330 18.07 9.22 10.93
C VAL A 330 18.33 7.79 11.39
N ALA A 331 18.05 7.46 12.66
CA ALA A 331 18.21 6.11 13.19
C ALA A 331 17.28 5.10 12.51
N MET A 332 16.07 5.51 12.08
CA MET A 332 15.14 4.64 11.36
C MET A 332 15.55 4.43 9.89
N GLU A 333 16.21 5.39 9.27
CA GLU A 333 16.54 5.39 7.83
C GLU A 333 17.95 4.86 7.51
N GLY A 334 18.77 4.56 8.50
CA GLY A 334 20.11 4.05 8.31
C GLY A 334 20.14 2.70 7.56
N PRO A 335 21.24 2.36 6.88
CA PRO A 335 21.38 1.07 6.18
C PRO A 335 21.16 -0.13 7.11
N VAL A 336 20.55 -1.20 6.61
CA VAL A 336 20.40 -2.49 7.32
C VAL A 336 21.53 -3.41 6.84
N THR A 337 22.54 -3.59 7.69
CA THR A 337 23.77 -4.35 7.33
C THR A 337 23.67 -5.83 7.65
N ASP A 338 23.00 -6.19 8.76
CA ASP A 338 22.98 -7.56 9.26
C ASP A 338 22.03 -8.48 8.50
N ALA A 339 21.00 -7.90 7.88
CA ALA A 339 19.99 -8.63 7.12
C ALA A 339 19.50 -7.76 5.94
N PRO A 340 20.35 -7.46 4.96
CA PRO A 340 19.99 -6.57 3.86
C PRO A 340 18.86 -7.15 3.01
N LEU A 341 18.07 -6.26 2.39
CA LEU A 341 17.10 -6.64 1.36
C LEU A 341 17.88 -7.11 0.12
N GLN A 342 17.42 -8.22 -0.48
CA GLN A 342 17.98 -8.80 -1.71
C GLN A 342 16.83 -9.12 -2.66
N PHE A 343 16.99 -8.78 -3.93
CA PHE A 343 15.99 -8.98 -4.98
C PHE A 343 16.37 -10.12 -5.93
#